data_053dc2900013bed414b796bd47e0b37f
#
_entry.id   053dc2900013bed414b796bd47e0b37f
#
_cell.length_a   1.000
_cell.length_b   1.000
_cell.length_c   1.000
_cell.angle_alpha   90.00
_cell.angle_beta   90.00
_cell.angle_gamma   90.00
#
_symmetry.space_group_name_H-M   'P 1'
#
loop_
_entity.id
_entity.type
_entity.pdbx_description
1 polymer ?
#
loop_
_entity_poly.entity_id
_entity_poly.type
_entity_poly.pdbx_seq_one_letter_code
_entity_poly.pdbx_strand_id
1 'polypeptide(L)'
;MTRPTPFHAGEQAAQRLAGTTEGAASGGAFIRKAMPDQHRAFFADLPFLVVSGAGMDGRVWVSILEGPGGFVSSPDPARLTIGSRLPENDPLAAGLARGGPVGLLGIDLASRRRNRLNGTLTPTAQGYGLQVEQSFGNCPQYIHSRDWSRVTHSAAPAPRISERLDAGQARRIAAADTLFIGSGLPGPDRATGAGGFDASHRGGAPGFVKVQDDGSLLIPDYSGNNFFNTLGNLLLNPRLGLLFVDFTTGGLLHVGGLARIDWNPQDSHDPAARRMIRVAVDSVVDRPGALSLRWRSADSWLRLKIVDKVPESAGITSFHLAPAKGSLPGGFEAGQHLPVRLNIPGHAAG
;
A
#
# COMPACT_ATOMS: atom_id res chain seq x y z
N MET A 1 -7.08 -36.31 -8.12
CA MET A 1 -6.66 -35.65 -6.84
C MET A 1 -6.86 -34.16 -7.00
N THR A 2 -7.79 -33.56 -6.28
CA THR A 2 -8.00 -32.10 -6.25
C THR A 2 -6.77 -31.48 -5.61
N ARG A 3 -6.14 -30.49 -6.28
CA ARG A 3 -5.05 -29.71 -5.69
C ARG A 3 -5.56 -29.06 -4.39
N PRO A 4 -4.79 -29.10 -3.30
CA PRO A 4 -5.18 -28.42 -2.09
C PRO A 4 -5.35 -26.93 -2.41
N THR A 5 -6.47 -26.35 -1.97
CA THR A 5 -6.73 -24.91 -2.16
C THR A 5 -5.69 -24.09 -1.39
N PRO A 6 -5.16 -22.98 -1.95
CA PRO A 6 -4.29 -22.09 -1.22
C PRO A 6 -5.05 -21.18 -0.25
N PHE A 7 -6.38 -21.26 -0.23
CA PHE A 7 -7.26 -20.41 0.58
C PHE A 7 -7.63 -21.08 1.89
N HIS A 8 -7.51 -20.37 3.00
CA HIS A 8 -7.96 -20.83 4.30
C HIS A 8 -9.50 -20.74 4.45
N ALA A 9 -10.04 -21.28 5.53
CA ALA A 9 -11.50 -21.41 5.73
C ALA A 9 -12.23 -20.05 5.66
N GLY A 10 -11.66 -18.98 6.20
CA GLY A 10 -12.23 -17.63 6.14
C GLY A 10 -12.34 -17.09 4.72
N GLU A 11 -11.29 -17.24 3.91
CA GLU A 11 -11.30 -16.82 2.49
C GLU A 11 -12.33 -17.61 1.69
N GLN A 12 -12.40 -18.94 1.91
CA GLN A 12 -13.42 -19.77 1.29
C GLN A 12 -14.85 -19.37 1.72
N ALA A 13 -15.04 -19.00 2.99
CA ALA A 13 -16.32 -18.49 3.46
C ALA A 13 -16.69 -17.16 2.79
N ALA A 14 -15.72 -16.22 2.66
CA ALA A 14 -15.91 -14.96 1.95
C ALA A 14 -16.26 -15.17 0.47
N GLN A 15 -15.59 -16.12 -0.20
CA GLN A 15 -15.87 -16.50 -1.59
C GLN A 15 -17.28 -17.04 -1.77
N ARG A 16 -17.76 -17.88 -0.84
CA ARG A 16 -19.15 -18.39 -0.86
C ARG A 16 -20.16 -17.26 -0.66
N LEU A 17 -19.95 -16.40 0.33
CA LEU A 17 -20.83 -15.24 0.60
C LEU A 17 -20.89 -14.26 -0.58
N ALA A 18 -19.80 -14.16 -1.35
CA ALA A 18 -19.72 -13.32 -2.53
C ALA A 18 -20.20 -14.00 -3.82
N GLY A 19 -20.50 -15.31 -3.80
CA GLY A 19 -20.92 -16.07 -4.99
C GLY A 19 -19.82 -16.23 -6.05
N THR A 20 -18.53 -16.26 -5.65
CA THR A 20 -17.38 -16.23 -6.58
C THR A 20 -16.42 -17.41 -6.45
N THR A 21 -16.86 -18.52 -5.88
CA THR A 21 -16.03 -19.69 -5.55
C THR A 21 -15.27 -20.26 -6.76
N GLU A 22 -15.91 -20.35 -7.93
CA GLU A 22 -15.28 -20.90 -9.14
C GLU A 22 -14.18 -19.98 -9.68
N GLY A 23 -14.43 -18.65 -9.72
CA GLY A 23 -13.44 -17.67 -10.14
C GLY A 23 -12.21 -17.63 -9.23
N ALA A 24 -12.42 -17.76 -7.92
CA ALA A 24 -11.35 -17.84 -6.95
C ALA A 24 -10.50 -19.11 -7.11
N ALA A 25 -11.13 -20.27 -7.33
CA ALA A 25 -10.43 -21.54 -7.53
C ALA A 25 -9.48 -21.47 -8.73
N SER A 26 -9.91 -20.88 -9.84
CA SER A 26 -9.07 -20.67 -11.03
C SER A 26 -7.89 -19.71 -10.75
N GLY A 27 -8.11 -18.66 -9.97
CA GLY A 27 -7.08 -17.69 -9.57
C GLY A 27 -6.07 -18.23 -8.57
N GLY A 28 -6.43 -19.21 -7.76
CA GLY A 28 -5.58 -19.80 -6.73
C GLY A 28 -4.26 -20.38 -7.26
N ALA A 29 -4.22 -20.82 -8.53
CA ALA A 29 -3.01 -21.32 -9.18
C ALA A 29 -1.89 -20.23 -9.31
N PHE A 30 -2.23 -18.95 -9.20
CA PHE A 30 -1.28 -17.85 -9.25
C PHE A 30 -0.63 -17.55 -7.89
N ILE A 31 -1.15 -18.11 -6.78
CA ILE A 31 -0.52 -18.03 -5.47
C ILE A 31 0.59 -19.06 -5.40
N ARG A 32 1.83 -18.60 -5.32
CA ARG A 32 3.04 -19.42 -5.36
C ARG A 32 3.74 -19.40 -4.01
N LYS A 33 4.44 -20.49 -3.68
CA LYS A 33 5.27 -20.59 -2.47
C LYS A 33 6.67 -19.96 -2.63
N ALA A 34 6.96 -19.43 -3.82
CA ALA A 34 8.22 -18.77 -4.14
C ALA A 34 7.99 -17.64 -5.13
N MET A 35 8.90 -16.67 -5.14
CA MET A 35 8.87 -15.53 -6.05
C MET A 35 9.42 -15.90 -7.43
N PRO A 36 8.68 -15.68 -8.53
CA PRO A 36 9.26 -15.66 -9.87
C PRO A 36 10.32 -14.56 -9.99
N ASP A 37 11.25 -14.68 -10.93
CA ASP A 37 12.29 -13.69 -11.16
C ASP A 37 11.74 -12.28 -11.40
N GLN A 38 10.62 -12.17 -12.11
CA GLN A 38 9.92 -10.90 -12.31
C GLN A 38 9.46 -10.26 -10.98
N HIS A 39 9.01 -11.04 -9.99
CA HIS A 39 8.65 -10.51 -8.68
C HIS A 39 9.91 -10.10 -7.90
N ARG A 40 10.98 -10.91 -7.95
CA ARG A 40 12.25 -10.62 -7.31
C ARG A 40 12.83 -9.29 -7.79
N ALA A 41 12.90 -9.09 -9.11
CA ALA A 41 13.33 -7.83 -9.72
C ALA A 41 12.43 -6.67 -9.28
N PHE A 42 11.11 -6.85 -9.33
CA PHE A 42 10.16 -5.81 -8.90
C PHE A 42 10.38 -5.36 -7.45
N PHE A 43 10.58 -6.30 -6.52
CA PHE A 43 10.82 -5.95 -5.11
C PHE A 43 12.15 -5.23 -4.91
N ALA A 44 13.18 -5.58 -5.66
CA ALA A 44 14.51 -4.96 -5.57
C ALA A 44 14.53 -3.47 -6.01
N ASP A 45 13.62 -3.10 -6.90
CA ASP A 45 13.51 -1.74 -7.45
C ASP A 45 12.67 -0.79 -6.57
N LEU A 46 11.96 -1.31 -5.56
CA LEU A 46 11.04 -0.51 -4.77
C LEU A 46 11.77 0.41 -3.78
N PRO A 47 11.32 1.68 -3.61
CA PRO A 47 11.83 2.58 -2.58
C PRO A 47 11.21 2.34 -1.20
N PHE A 48 10.13 1.57 -1.11
CA PHE A 48 9.43 1.23 0.11
C PHE A 48 8.64 -0.07 -0.01
N LEU A 49 8.32 -0.66 1.14
CA LEU A 49 7.39 -1.78 1.29
C LEU A 49 6.32 -1.43 2.32
N VAL A 50 5.08 -1.80 2.06
CA VAL A 50 4.03 -1.79 3.07
C VAL A 50 4.10 -3.12 3.83
N VAL A 51 4.10 -3.06 5.15
CA VAL A 51 4.17 -4.22 6.04
C VAL A 51 2.99 -4.24 6.99
N SER A 52 2.38 -5.41 7.18
CA SER A 52 1.32 -5.67 8.15
C SER A 52 1.73 -6.78 9.10
N GLY A 53 1.40 -6.63 10.38
CA GLY A 53 1.71 -7.60 11.41
C GLY A 53 1.02 -7.27 12.74
N ALA A 54 1.36 -8.04 13.78
CA ALA A 54 0.90 -7.78 15.13
C ALA A 54 1.85 -6.83 15.87
N GLY A 55 1.28 -5.80 16.50
CA GLY A 55 1.96 -5.03 17.55
C GLY A 55 2.13 -5.82 18.84
N MET A 56 2.86 -5.26 19.79
CA MET A 56 3.06 -5.87 21.12
C MET A 56 1.78 -6.01 21.93
N ASP A 57 0.80 -5.17 21.64
CA ASP A 57 -0.53 -5.14 22.25
C ASP A 57 -1.53 -6.12 21.58
N GLY A 58 -1.06 -6.90 20.60
CA GLY A 58 -1.88 -7.83 19.81
C GLY A 58 -2.80 -7.18 18.78
N ARG A 59 -2.74 -5.84 18.62
CA ARG A 59 -3.42 -5.15 17.52
C ARG A 59 -2.75 -5.44 16.20
N VAL A 60 -3.53 -5.40 15.15
CA VAL A 60 -3.00 -5.43 13.77
C VAL A 60 -2.60 -4.01 13.38
N TRP A 61 -1.37 -3.86 12.91
CA TRP A 61 -0.85 -2.59 12.40
C TRP A 61 -0.37 -2.73 10.97
N VAL A 62 -0.38 -1.61 10.26
CA VAL A 62 0.23 -1.47 8.93
C VAL A 62 1.20 -0.32 8.97
N SER A 63 2.39 -0.51 8.41
CA SER A 63 3.39 0.54 8.31
C SER A 63 4.18 0.46 7.01
N ILE A 64 5.14 1.38 6.85
CA ILE A 64 6.01 1.47 5.68
C ILE A 64 7.46 1.30 6.11
N LEU A 65 8.14 0.32 5.52
CA LEU A 65 9.58 0.20 5.51
C LEU A 65 10.11 0.94 4.27
N GLU A 66 10.96 1.93 4.44
CA GLU A 66 11.64 2.63 3.34
C GLU A 66 13.15 2.49 3.46
N GLY A 67 13.87 2.59 2.35
CA GLY A 67 15.33 2.52 2.36
C GLY A 67 15.93 3.08 1.08
N PRO A 68 17.26 3.23 1.02
CA PRO A 68 17.96 3.60 -0.22
C PRO A 68 17.75 2.56 -1.31
N GLY A 69 18.12 2.88 -2.55
CA GLY A 69 18.06 1.89 -3.64
C GLY A 69 18.78 0.59 -3.26
N GLY A 70 18.13 -0.53 -3.52
CA GLY A 70 18.65 -1.85 -3.16
C GLY A 70 18.48 -2.26 -1.70
N PHE A 71 17.71 -1.52 -0.87
CA PHE A 71 17.42 -1.94 0.51
C PHE A 71 16.62 -3.25 0.57
N VAL A 72 15.98 -3.63 -0.52
CA VAL A 72 15.34 -4.93 -0.70
C VAL A 72 16.15 -5.75 -1.68
N SER A 73 16.45 -7.00 -1.33
CA SER A 73 17.10 -7.95 -2.21
C SER A 73 16.53 -9.35 -2.01
N SER A 74 16.65 -10.21 -3.02
CA SER A 74 16.19 -11.59 -2.95
C SER A 74 17.37 -12.53 -3.25
N PRO A 75 17.98 -13.15 -2.24
CA PRO A 75 19.09 -14.08 -2.46
C PRO A 75 18.67 -15.32 -3.22
N ASP A 76 17.44 -15.78 -3.03
CA ASP A 76 16.81 -16.87 -3.75
C ASP A 76 15.29 -16.68 -3.86
N PRO A 77 14.56 -17.52 -4.63
CA PRO A 77 13.11 -17.36 -4.82
C PRO A 77 12.25 -17.46 -3.56
N ALA A 78 12.74 -18.07 -2.49
CA ALA A 78 12.00 -18.29 -1.25
C ALA A 78 12.36 -17.26 -0.16
N ARG A 79 13.31 -16.37 -0.40
CA ARG A 79 13.80 -15.42 0.61
C ARG A 79 13.88 -13.98 0.08
N LEU A 80 13.50 -13.05 0.96
CA LEU A 80 13.69 -11.62 0.76
C LEU A 80 14.51 -11.06 1.93
N THR A 81 15.47 -10.21 1.63
CA THR A 81 16.23 -9.45 2.63
C THR A 81 15.81 -7.99 2.57
N ILE A 82 15.56 -7.37 3.73
CA ILE A 82 15.11 -5.98 3.86
C ILE A 82 16.12 -5.26 4.74
N GLY A 83 16.94 -4.38 4.16
CA GLY A 83 17.97 -3.59 4.83
C GLY A 83 17.42 -2.31 5.45
N SER A 84 16.32 -2.42 6.20
CA SER A 84 15.66 -1.29 6.87
C SER A 84 14.91 -1.77 8.10
N ARG A 85 14.66 -0.86 9.04
CA ARG A 85 13.86 -1.08 10.24
C ARG A 85 12.85 0.03 10.41
N LEU A 86 11.71 -0.30 11.04
CA LEU A 86 10.79 0.73 11.50
C LEU A 86 11.44 1.49 12.67
N PRO A 87 11.27 2.84 12.75
CA PRO A 87 11.70 3.60 13.90
C PRO A 87 10.89 3.21 15.15
N GLU A 88 11.50 3.33 16.34
CA GLU A 88 10.93 2.86 17.62
C GLU A 88 9.52 3.44 17.92
N ASN A 89 9.25 4.63 17.43
CA ASN A 89 7.95 5.30 17.59
C ASN A 89 6.88 4.82 16.60
N ASP A 90 7.15 3.82 15.79
CA ASP A 90 6.16 3.17 14.93
C ASP A 90 5.39 2.10 15.72
N PRO A 91 4.05 2.04 15.66
CA PRO A 91 3.27 1.09 16.46
C PRO A 91 3.56 -0.38 16.14
N LEU A 92 4.11 -0.67 14.97
CA LEU A 92 4.48 -2.03 14.56
C LEU A 92 5.95 -2.38 14.87
N ALA A 93 6.81 -1.40 15.19
CA ALA A 93 8.25 -1.60 15.31
C ALA A 93 8.63 -2.71 16.29
N ALA A 94 8.10 -2.66 17.51
CA ALA A 94 8.39 -3.64 18.55
C ALA A 94 7.86 -5.05 18.20
N GLY A 95 6.73 -5.13 17.48
CA GLY A 95 6.20 -6.39 16.95
C GLY A 95 7.15 -7.01 15.94
N LEU A 96 7.62 -6.24 14.95
CA LEU A 96 8.57 -6.74 13.95
C LEU A 96 9.93 -7.09 14.53
N ALA A 97 10.37 -6.40 15.58
CA ALA A 97 11.63 -6.71 16.26
C ALA A 97 11.65 -8.11 16.90
N ARG A 98 10.49 -8.70 17.17
CA ARG A 98 10.37 -10.09 17.66
C ARG A 98 10.39 -11.13 16.54
N GLY A 99 10.16 -10.69 15.30
CA GLY A 99 9.92 -11.58 14.18
C GLY A 99 8.52 -12.21 14.23
N GLY A 100 8.26 -13.10 13.29
CA GLY A 100 6.99 -13.82 13.18
C GLY A 100 6.26 -13.55 11.85
N PRO A 101 5.00 -13.95 11.76
CA PRO A 101 4.24 -13.83 10.52
C PRO A 101 3.98 -12.37 10.15
N VAL A 102 4.12 -12.05 8.86
CA VAL A 102 3.83 -10.73 8.29
C VAL A 102 3.22 -10.85 6.89
N GLY A 103 2.45 -9.83 6.52
CA GLY A 103 2.07 -9.58 5.14
C GLY A 103 2.86 -8.40 4.59
N LEU A 104 3.44 -8.55 3.40
CA LEU A 104 4.10 -7.49 2.67
C LEU A 104 3.36 -7.16 1.37
N LEU A 105 3.28 -5.88 1.08
CA LEU A 105 2.83 -5.38 -0.21
C LEU A 105 3.94 -4.53 -0.82
N GLY A 106 4.53 -4.99 -1.91
CA GLY A 106 5.29 -4.15 -2.82
C GLY A 106 4.33 -3.42 -3.75
N ILE A 107 4.46 -2.12 -3.84
CA ILE A 107 3.66 -1.30 -4.74
C ILE A 107 4.50 -0.18 -5.35
N ASP A 108 4.50 -0.12 -6.67
CA ASP A 108 5.00 1.01 -7.43
C ASP A 108 3.82 1.82 -7.95
N LEU A 109 3.63 2.99 -7.36
CA LEU A 109 2.50 3.86 -7.71
C LEU A 109 2.65 4.46 -9.11
N ALA A 110 3.87 4.68 -9.60
CA ALA A 110 4.10 5.25 -10.93
C ALA A 110 3.66 4.31 -12.04
N SER A 111 4.07 3.05 -11.99
CA SER A 111 3.69 2.03 -12.96
C SER A 111 2.37 1.32 -12.62
N ARG A 112 1.77 1.59 -11.47
CA ARG A 112 0.56 0.94 -10.92
C ARG A 112 0.72 -0.57 -10.78
N ARG A 113 1.92 -1.04 -10.51
CA ARG A 113 2.21 -2.46 -10.26
C ARG A 113 2.23 -2.75 -8.78
N ARG A 114 1.71 -3.91 -8.39
CA ARG A 114 1.77 -4.38 -7.01
C ARG A 114 1.84 -5.90 -6.94
N ASN A 115 2.67 -6.38 -6.02
CA ASN A 115 2.80 -7.80 -5.68
C ASN A 115 2.73 -7.97 -4.16
N ARG A 116 2.18 -9.10 -3.71
CA ARG A 116 2.13 -9.46 -2.30
C ARG A 116 3.09 -10.58 -1.98
N LEU A 117 3.62 -10.51 -0.77
CA LEU A 117 4.36 -11.58 -0.14
C LEU A 117 3.83 -11.77 1.27
N ASN A 118 3.42 -12.97 1.61
CA ASN A 118 3.14 -13.33 2.98
C ASN A 118 4.18 -14.37 3.43
N GLY A 119 4.58 -14.30 4.69
CA GLY A 119 5.59 -15.21 5.19
C GLY A 119 6.03 -14.89 6.61
N THR A 120 7.12 -15.50 7.02
CA THR A 120 7.68 -15.34 8.36
C THR A 120 8.91 -14.44 8.35
N LEU A 121 8.87 -13.36 9.11
CA LEU A 121 9.94 -12.38 9.27
C LEU A 121 10.89 -12.83 10.39
N THR A 122 12.18 -12.69 10.14
CA THR A 122 13.24 -12.90 11.13
C THR A 122 14.10 -11.64 11.22
N PRO A 123 14.29 -11.05 12.41
CA PRO A 123 15.19 -9.92 12.59
C PRO A 123 16.65 -10.31 12.26
N THR A 124 17.40 -9.38 11.65
CA THR A 124 18.82 -9.50 11.33
C THR A 124 19.58 -8.29 11.87
N ALA A 125 20.90 -8.27 11.81
CA ALA A 125 21.69 -7.12 12.27
C ALA A 125 21.31 -5.81 11.52
N GLN A 126 21.01 -5.91 10.21
CA GLN A 126 20.78 -4.75 9.35
C GLN A 126 19.29 -4.46 9.04
N GLY A 127 18.37 -5.29 9.52
CA GLY A 127 16.94 -5.19 9.20
C GLY A 127 16.21 -6.48 9.42
N TYR A 128 15.72 -7.10 8.32
CA TYR A 128 14.93 -8.32 8.38
C TYR A 128 15.22 -9.27 7.22
N GLY A 129 15.09 -10.57 7.49
CA GLY A 129 14.92 -11.62 6.50
C GLY A 129 13.46 -12.07 6.48
N LEU A 130 12.89 -12.31 5.30
CA LEU A 130 11.57 -12.90 5.13
C LEU A 130 11.71 -14.28 4.48
N GLN A 131 11.17 -15.30 5.11
CA GLN A 131 10.89 -16.59 4.47
C GLN A 131 9.55 -16.49 3.78
N VAL A 132 9.52 -16.58 2.46
CA VAL A 132 8.31 -16.44 1.64
C VAL A 132 7.48 -17.70 1.70
N GLU A 133 6.20 -17.56 1.98
CA GLU A 133 5.20 -18.65 2.00
C GLU A 133 4.17 -18.47 0.88
N GLN A 134 3.84 -17.21 0.55
CA GLN A 134 2.95 -16.88 -0.56
C GLN A 134 3.50 -15.69 -1.35
N SER A 135 3.48 -15.81 -2.68
CA SER A 135 3.85 -14.74 -3.61
C SER A 135 2.83 -14.68 -4.75
N PHE A 136 2.20 -13.52 -4.95
CA PHE A 136 1.22 -13.33 -6.02
C PHE A 136 1.07 -11.88 -6.45
N GLY A 137 0.77 -11.69 -7.73
CA GLY A 137 0.46 -10.38 -8.30
C GLY A 137 -0.99 -9.96 -8.08
N ASN A 138 -1.26 -8.68 -8.20
CA ASN A 138 -2.59 -8.11 -8.12
C ASN A 138 -2.86 -7.17 -9.30
N CYS A 139 -4.13 -7.04 -9.67
CA CYS A 139 -4.59 -6.12 -10.70
C CYS A 139 -4.20 -4.66 -10.36
N PRO A 140 -3.87 -3.80 -11.36
CA PRO A 140 -3.54 -2.39 -11.17
C PRO A 140 -4.74 -1.50 -10.81
N GLN A 141 -5.96 -2.05 -10.74
CA GLN A 141 -7.18 -1.29 -10.44
C GLN A 141 -7.07 -0.49 -9.14
N TYR A 142 -7.66 0.70 -9.15
CA TYR A 142 -7.77 1.63 -8.02
C TYR A 142 -6.44 2.20 -7.53
N ILE A 143 -5.33 2.01 -8.26
CA ILE A 143 -4.06 2.67 -7.93
C ILE A 143 -4.01 4.02 -8.64
N HIS A 144 -3.97 5.09 -7.86
CA HIS A 144 -3.71 6.44 -8.36
C HIS A 144 -2.23 6.60 -8.66
N SER A 145 -1.91 6.98 -9.90
CA SER A 145 -0.52 7.10 -10.33
C SER A 145 0.18 8.27 -9.65
N ARG A 146 1.38 8.00 -9.10
CA ARG A 146 2.21 8.98 -8.41
C ARG A 146 3.69 8.70 -8.65
N ASP A 147 4.42 9.76 -8.95
CA ASP A 147 5.88 9.74 -8.96
C ASP A 147 6.40 10.08 -7.57
N TRP A 148 7.50 9.48 -7.17
CA TRP A 148 8.11 9.72 -5.86
C TRP A 148 9.43 10.47 -5.97
N SER A 149 9.78 11.17 -4.90
CA SER A 149 11.10 11.76 -4.68
C SER A 149 11.49 11.57 -3.22
N ARG A 150 12.76 11.65 -2.92
CA ARG A 150 13.27 11.59 -1.56
C ARG A 150 13.75 12.96 -1.12
N VAL A 151 13.35 13.38 0.08
CA VAL A 151 13.81 14.62 0.71
C VAL A 151 14.77 14.28 1.84
N THR A 152 15.66 15.20 2.15
CA THR A 152 16.50 15.10 3.35
C THR A 152 15.58 15.05 4.57
N HIS A 153 15.72 14.01 5.38
CA HIS A 153 14.88 13.82 6.54
C HIS A 153 15.30 14.77 7.65
N SER A 154 14.41 15.68 8.05
CA SER A 154 14.52 16.41 9.31
C SER A 154 13.89 15.58 10.44
N ALA A 155 14.31 15.80 11.68
CA ALA A 155 13.72 15.11 12.83
C ALA A 155 12.19 15.27 12.80
N ALA A 156 11.48 14.14 12.68
CA ALA A 156 10.03 14.13 12.68
C ALA A 156 9.49 14.51 14.08
N PRO A 157 8.38 15.24 14.17
CA PRO A 157 7.71 15.49 15.45
C PRO A 157 7.35 14.18 16.17
N ALA A 158 7.19 14.25 17.47
CA ALA A 158 6.72 13.12 18.27
C ALA A 158 5.34 12.64 17.78
N PRO A 159 5.06 11.33 17.80
CA PRO A 159 3.77 10.80 17.41
C PRO A 159 2.68 11.26 18.39
N ARG A 160 1.48 11.45 17.87
CA ARG A 160 0.28 11.68 18.68
C ARG A 160 -0.52 10.39 18.76
N ILE A 161 -0.81 9.94 19.97
CA ILE A 161 -1.52 8.68 20.23
C ILE A 161 -2.88 9.02 20.85
N SER A 162 -3.95 8.39 20.37
CA SER A 162 -5.31 8.54 20.88
C SER A 162 -6.15 7.29 20.58
N GLU A 163 -7.30 7.18 21.22
CA GLU A 163 -8.27 6.11 20.97
C GLU A 163 -9.33 6.51 19.93
N ARG A 164 -9.37 7.78 19.56
CA ARG A 164 -10.37 8.35 18.65
C ARG A 164 -9.71 9.31 17.67
N LEU A 165 -10.34 9.44 16.52
CA LEU A 165 -9.94 10.43 15.51
C LEU A 165 -10.28 11.86 15.96
N ASP A 166 -9.34 12.78 15.80
CA ASP A 166 -9.63 14.20 15.85
C ASP A 166 -10.19 14.71 14.51
N ALA A 167 -10.72 15.95 14.51
CA ALA A 167 -11.29 16.56 13.30
C ALA A 167 -10.27 16.74 12.16
N GLY A 168 -8.99 16.95 12.47
CA GLY A 168 -7.91 17.04 11.48
C GLY A 168 -7.63 15.70 10.81
N GLN A 169 -7.55 14.64 11.60
CA GLN A 169 -7.36 13.27 11.15
C GLN A 169 -8.57 12.80 10.32
N ALA A 170 -9.80 13.10 10.76
CA ALA A 170 -11.02 12.79 10.02
C ALA A 170 -11.02 13.47 8.63
N ARG A 171 -10.62 14.74 8.53
CA ARG A 171 -10.47 15.43 7.24
C ARG A 171 -9.40 14.79 6.35
N ARG A 172 -8.26 14.36 6.92
CA ARG A 172 -7.21 13.65 6.15
C ARG A 172 -7.73 12.34 5.58
N ILE A 173 -8.48 11.57 6.36
CA ILE A 173 -9.12 10.32 5.91
C ILE A 173 -10.12 10.61 4.79
N ALA A 174 -11.00 11.59 4.96
CA ALA A 174 -12.00 11.96 3.95
C ALA A 174 -11.36 12.49 2.65
N ALA A 175 -10.20 13.12 2.72
CA ALA A 175 -9.46 13.59 1.54
C ALA A 175 -8.60 12.50 0.87
N ALA A 176 -8.40 11.36 1.52
CA ALA A 176 -7.56 10.28 1.01
C ALA A 176 -8.22 9.60 -0.20
N ASP A 177 -7.41 9.27 -1.20
CA ASP A 177 -7.78 8.44 -2.35
C ASP A 177 -7.10 7.06 -2.30
N THR A 178 -6.30 6.83 -1.28
CA THR A 178 -5.49 5.63 -1.08
C THR A 178 -5.40 5.32 0.41
N LEU A 179 -5.59 4.05 0.76
CA LEU A 179 -5.26 3.50 2.07
C LEU A 179 -4.61 2.13 1.93
N PHE A 180 -3.84 1.74 2.94
CA PHE A 180 -3.38 0.37 3.11
C PHE A 180 -4.11 -0.27 4.28
N ILE A 181 -4.48 -1.54 4.12
CA ILE A 181 -5.21 -2.31 5.13
C ILE A 181 -4.45 -3.59 5.43
N GLY A 182 -4.27 -3.86 6.73
CA GLY A 182 -3.72 -5.09 7.25
C GLY A 182 -4.78 -5.90 7.99
N SER A 183 -4.73 -7.20 7.84
CA SER A 183 -5.60 -8.17 8.52
C SER A 183 -4.87 -9.48 8.70
N GLY A 184 -5.30 -10.30 9.63
CA GLY A 184 -4.68 -11.62 9.82
C GLY A 184 -4.76 -12.11 11.26
N LEU A 185 -4.08 -13.22 11.50
CA LEU A 185 -3.97 -13.88 12.79
C LEU A 185 -2.48 -13.97 13.21
N PRO A 186 -2.16 -13.70 14.48
CA PRO A 186 -0.77 -13.66 14.93
C PRO A 186 -0.07 -15.03 14.97
N GLY A 187 -0.81 -16.10 14.81
CA GLY A 187 -0.27 -17.47 14.81
C GLY A 187 -1.10 -18.41 13.93
N PRO A 188 -0.58 -19.62 13.68
CA PRO A 188 -1.29 -20.61 12.88
C PRO A 188 -2.53 -21.10 13.61
N ASP A 189 -3.66 -21.07 12.95
CA ASP A 189 -4.88 -21.75 13.39
C ASP A 189 -5.06 -23.05 12.59
N ARG A 190 -4.76 -24.17 13.23
CA ARG A 190 -4.86 -25.49 12.60
C ARG A 190 -6.29 -25.89 12.21
N ALA A 191 -7.29 -25.34 12.89
CA ALA A 191 -8.68 -25.68 12.63
C ALA A 191 -9.19 -25.02 11.34
N THR A 192 -8.75 -23.80 11.07
CA THR A 192 -9.18 -23.04 9.89
C THR A 192 -8.15 -23.08 8.75
N GLY A 193 -6.93 -23.54 9.02
CA GLY A 193 -5.78 -23.41 8.10
C GLY A 193 -5.32 -21.97 7.89
N ALA A 194 -5.83 -21.02 8.71
CA ALA A 194 -5.43 -19.63 8.69
C ALA A 194 -4.20 -19.40 9.55
N GLY A 195 -3.48 -18.34 9.26
CA GLY A 195 -2.33 -17.86 10.04
C GLY A 195 -1.54 -16.87 9.23
N GLY A 196 -0.87 -15.95 9.93
CA GLY A 196 -0.14 -14.88 9.29
C GLY A 196 -1.00 -13.68 8.94
N PHE A 197 -0.37 -12.72 8.30
CA PHE A 197 -0.96 -11.41 7.96
C PHE A 197 -0.96 -11.18 6.46
N ASP A 198 -1.86 -10.30 6.03
CA ASP A 198 -1.94 -9.80 4.67
C ASP A 198 -1.93 -8.26 4.69
N ALA A 199 -1.22 -7.67 3.74
CA ALA A 199 -1.23 -6.25 3.47
C ALA A 199 -1.86 -5.98 2.11
N SER A 200 -2.87 -5.11 2.07
CA SER A 200 -3.61 -4.77 0.86
C SER A 200 -3.65 -3.28 0.62
N HIS A 201 -3.68 -2.88 -0.64
CA HIS A 201 -4.00 -1.53 -1.09
C HIS A 201 -5.49 -1.40 -1.38
N ARG A 202 -6.10 -0.30 -0.96
CA ARG A 202 -7.44 0.15 -1.35
C ARG A 202 -7.35 1.57 -1.89
N GLY A 203 -8.06 1.85 -2.97
CA GLY A 203 -8.11 3.18 -3.55
C GLY A 203 -9.49 3.49 -4.10
N GLY A 204 -9.80 4.77 -4.17
CA GLY A 204 -11.05 5.31 -4.69
C GLY A 204 -10.92 6.82 -4.91
N ALA A 205 -11.99 7.49 -5.32
CA ALA A 205 -12.02 8.95 -5.32
C ALA A 205 -11.89 9.50 -3.88
N PRO A 206 -11.34 10.70 -3.67
CA PRO A 206 -11.41 11.35 -2.37
C PRO A 206 -12.84 11.30 -1.81
N GLY A 207 -12.98 10.91 -0.53
CA GLY A 207 -14.27 10.65 0.10
C GLY A 207 -14.75 9.20 0.01
N PHE A 208 -14.01 8.30 -0.65
CA PHE A 208 -14.39 6.88 -0.70
C PHE A 208 -14.40 6.25 0.70
N VAL A 209 -13.54 6.69 1.63
CA VAL A 209 -13.65 6.36 3.04
C VAL A 209 -14.49 7.43 3.73
N LYS A 210 -15.65 7.05 4.25
CA LYS A 210 -16.53 7.95 4.98
C LYS A 210 -16.28 7.83 6.48
N VAL A 211 -16.00 8.96 7.11
CA VAL A 211 -15.98 9.07 8.58
C VAL A 211 -17.39 9.38 9.04
N GLN A 212 -17.92 8.57 9.96
CA GLN A 212 -19.26 8.74 10.52
C GLN A 212 -19.23 9.66 11.75
N ASP A 213 -20.37 10.16 12.17
CA ASP A 213 -20.51 11.04 13.34
C ASP A 213 -20.08 10.35 14.65
N ASP A 214 -20.22 9.02 14.73
CA ASP A 214 -19.75 8.20 15.85
C ASP A 214 -18.23 7.91 15.80
N GLY A 215 -17.52 8.45 14.82
CA GLY A 215 -16.07 8.23 14.60
C GLY A 215 -15.75 6.91 13.91
N SER A 216 -16.73 6.08 13.58
CA SER A 216 -16.50 4.87 12.79
C SER A 216 -16.19 5.20 11.33
N LEU A 217 -15.50 4.28 10.63
CA LEU A 217 -15.18 4.41 9.22
C LEU A 217 -16.02 3.46 8.38
N LEU A 218 -16.49 3.93 7.23
CA LEU A 218 -17.08 3.10 6.18
C LEU A 218 -16.11 3.04 4.98
N ILE A 219 -15.67 1.83 4.65
CA ILE A 219 -14.71 1.58 3.59
C ILE A 219 -15.38 0.68 2.54
N PRO A 220 -15.56 1.16 1.28
CA PRO A 220 -16.14 0.35 0.23
C PRO A 220 -15.18 -0.78 -0.19
N ASP A 221 -15.73 -1.95 -0.45
CA ASP A 221 -15.04 -3.06 -1.08
C ASP A 221 -15.58 -3.25 -2.50
N TYR A 222 -14.72 -2.96 -3.47
CA TYR A 222 -15.02 -3.01 -4.89
C TYR A 222 -14.73 -4.39 -5.50
N SER A 223 -15.07 -4.56 -6.77
CA SER A 223 -14.67 -5.74 -7.54
C SER A 223 -13.15 -5.86 -7.61
N GLY A 224 -12.63 -7.07 -7.44
CA GLY A 224 -11.20 -7.36 -7.46
C GLY A 224 -10.91 -8.80 -7.93
N ASN A 225 -9.81 -9.38 -7.48
CA ASN A 225 -9.36 -10.73 -7.85
C ASN A 225 -10.15 -11.88 -7.20
N ASN A 226 -11.12 -11.59 -6.34
CA ASN A 226 -11.97 -12.55 -5.62
C ASN A 226 -11.20 -13.51 -4.69
N PHE A 227 -9.96 -13.22 -4.32
CA PHE A 227 -9.22 -14.03 -3.33
C PHE A 227 -9.75 -13.79 -1.92
N PHE A 228 -10.20 -12.56 -1.65
CA PHE A 228 -10.78 -12.13 -0.36
C PHE A 228 -9.84 -12.28 0.84
N ASN A 229 -8.51 -12.17 0.64
CA ASN A 229 -7.56 -12.30 1.74
C ASN A 229 -7.95 -11.42 2.93
N THR A 230 -8.19 -10.11 2.72
CA THR A 230 -8.61 -9.20 3.78
C THR A 230 -9.94 -9.61 4.41
N LEU A 231 -10.99 -9.82 3.59
CA LEU A 231 -12.33 -10.13 4.12
C LEU A 231 -12.37 -11.50 4.78
N GLY A 232 -11.65 -12.48 4.24
CA GLY A 232 -11.52 -13.82 4.81
C GLY A 232 -10.83 -13.79 6.17
N ASN A 233 -9.76 -13.01 6.32
CA ASN A 233 -9.12 -12.78 7.60
C ASN A 233 -10.08 -12.12 8.60
N LEU A 234 -10.84 -11.10 8.16
CA LEU A 234 -11.78 -10.37 9.01
C LEU A 234 -12.98 -11.21 9.49
N LEU A 235 -13.36 -12.26 8.75
CA LEU A 235 -14.36 -13.23 9.21
C LEU A 235 -13.87 -14.08 10.39
N LEU A 236 -12.56 -14.31 10.50
CA LEU A 236 -11.95 -15.11 11.57
C LEU A 236 -11.44 -14.24 12.73
N ASN A 237 -10.90 -13.08 12.40
CA ASN A 237 -10.40 -12.10 13.36
C ASN A 237 -10.81 -10.70 12.89
N PRO A 238 -11.77 -10.05 13.57
CA PRO A 238 -12.27 -8.75 13.15
C PRO A 238 -11.28 -7.59 13.35
N ARG A 239 -10.10 -7.81 13.95
CA ARG A 239 -9.07 -6.79 14.11
C ARG A 239 -8.43 -6.46 12.78
N LEU A 240 -8.27 -5.16 12.54
CA LEU A 240 -7.55 -4.65 11.38
C LEU A 240 -6.69 -3.45 11.74
N GLY A 241 -5.69 -3.21 10.88
CA GLY A 241 -4.93 -1.96 10.85
C GLY A 241 -5.16 -1.25 9.52
N LEU A 242 -5.29 0.07 9.58
CA LEU A 242 -5.35 0.94 8.42
C LEU A 242 -4.17 1.90 8.47
N LEU A 243 -3.65 2.25 7.29
CA LEU A 243 -2.62 3.25 7.14
C LEU A 243 -3.01 4.23 6.05
N PHE A 244 -3.10 5.51 6.41
CA PHE A 244 -3.27 6.62 5.48
C PHE A 244 -1.96 7.36 5.37
N VAL A 245 -1.50 7.57 4.14
CA VAL A 245 -0.25 8.26 3.84
C VAL A 245 -0.58 9.68 3.38
N ASP A 246 0.00 10.67 4.02
CA ASP A 246 0.08 12.00 3.45
C ASP A 246 1.23 12.02 2.44
N PHE A 247 0.91 11.86 1.19
CA PHE A 247 1.87 11.77 0.10
C PHE A 247 2.69 13.06 -0.10
N THR A 248 2.19 14.20 0.38
CA THR A 248 2.88 15.50 0.29
C THR A 248 3.91 15.70 1.39
N THR A 249 3.56 15.31 2.62
CA THR A 249 4.41 15.55 3.80
C THR A 249 5.17 14.31 4.28
N GLY A 250 4.83 13.13 3.76
CA GLY A 250 5.34 11.84 4.24
C GLY A 250 4.81 11.45 5.63
N GLY A 251 3.73 12.10 6.08
CA GLY A 251 3.07 11.75 7.34
C GLY A 251 2.31 10.42 7.25
N LEU A 252 2.30 9.67 8.33
CA LEU A 252 1.59 8.40 8.47
C LEU A 252 0.51 8.50 9.54
N LEU A 253 -0.73 8.17 9.19
CA LEU A 253 -1.84 8.03 10.13
C LEU A 253 -2.21 6.56 10.21
N HIS A 254 -1.83 5.93 11.30
CA HIS A 254 -2.19 4.55 11.63
C HIS A 254 -3.50 4.54 12.40
N VAL A 255 -4.42 3.67 12.01
CA VAL A 255 -5.72 3.51 12.67
C VAL A 255 -5.95 2.03 12.92
N GLY A 256 -6.15 1.65 14.17
CA GLY A 256 -6.55 0.31 14.59
C GLY A 256 -8.04 0.26 14.92
N GLY A 257 -8.64 -0.92 14.77
CA GLY A 257 -10.05 -1.08 15.11
C GLY A 257 -10.61 -2.47 14.85
N LEU A 258 -11.91 -2.59 15.06
CA LEU A 258 -12.69 -3.80 14.84
C LEU A 258 -13.60 -3.63 13.63
N ALA A 259 -13.53 -4.56 12.70
CA ALA A 259 -14.30 -4.55 11.46
C ALA A 259 -15.59 -5.36 11.56
N ARG A 260 -16.61 -4.86 10.89
CA ARG A 260 -17.81 -5.62 10.48
C ARG A 260 -17.97 -5.49 8.97
N ILE A 261 -18.33 -6.59 8.32
CA ILE A 261 -18.53 -6.62 6.87
C ILE A 261 -20.03 -6.65 6.61
N ASP A 262 -20.52 -5.66 5.87
CA ASP A 262 -21.82 -5.68 5.25
C ASP A 262 -21.69 -6.24 3.82
N TRP A 263 -22.27 -7.40 3.61
CA TRP A 263 -22.19 -8.15 2.35
C TRP A 263 -23.17 -7.66 1.29
N ASN A 264 -24.17 -6.86 1.67
CA ASN A 264 -25.19 -6.34 0.76
C ASN A 264 -25.63 -4.94 1.19
N PRO A 265 -24.75 -3.93 1.09
CA PRO A 265 -25.05 -2.59 1.56
C PRO A 265 -26.15 -1.93 0.69
N GLN A 266 -27.35 -1.72 1.26
CA GLN A 266 -28.50 -1.13 0.56
C GLN A 266 -28.33 0.40 0.42
N ASP A 267 -27.79 1.05 1.46
CA ASP A 267 -27.64 2.51 1.54
C ASP A 267 -26.15 2.90 1.52
N SER A 268 -25.39 2.34 0.58
CA SER A 268 -23.99 2.68 0.42
C SER A 268 -23.81 4.13 -0.03
N HIS A 269 -22.90 4.87 0.61
CA HIS A 269 -22.47 6.18 0.15
C HIS A 269 -21.69 6.13 -1.18
N ASP A 270 -21.26 4.93 -1.58
CA ASP A 270 -20.55 4.67 -2.83
C ASP A 270 -21.30 3.58 -3.62
N PRO A 271 -21.94 3.94 -4.75
CA PRO A 271 -22.74 3.00 -5.55
C PRO A 271 -21.90 1.91 -6.24
N ALA A 272 -20.59 2.07 -6.34
CA ALA A 272 -19.68 1.06 -6.90
C ALA A 272 -19.30 -0.01 -5.88
N ALA A 273 -19.59 0.18 -4.58
CA ALA A 273 -19.29 -0.76 -3.54
C ALA A 273 -20.11 -2.06 -3.70
N ARG A 274 -19.43 -3.17 -3.67
CA ARG A 274 -20.07 -4.51 -3.63
C ARG A 274 -20.36 -4.94 -2.20
N ARG A 275 -19.57 -4.47 -1.27
CA ARG A 275 -19.62 -4.74 0.18
C ARG A 275 -19.13 -3.49 0.90
N MET A 276 -19.38 -3.42 2.19
CA MET A 276 -18.91 -2.32 3.02
C MET A 276 -18.20 -2.88 4.26
N ILE A 277 -17.03 -2.34 4.57
CA ILE A 277 -16.34 -2.62 5.81
C ILE A 277 -16.60 -1.44 6.75
N ARG A 278 -17.33 -1.67 7.84
CA ARG A 278 -17.46 -0.71 8.93
C ARG A 278 -16.36 -0.98 9.96
N VAL A 279 -15.63 0.06 10.35
CA VAL A 279 -14.54 -0.05 11.33
C VAL A 279 -14.89 0.79 12.57
N ALA A 280 -15.03 0.14 13.72
CA ALA A 280 -15.05 0.82 15.00
C ALA A 280 -13.60 1.10 15.41
N VAL A 281 -13.21 2.38 15.37
CA VAL A 281 -11.83 2.83 15.68
C VAL A 281 -11.60 2.74 17.19
N ASP A 282 -10.49 2.11 17.59
CA ASP A 282 -10.08 1.95 18.97
C ASP A 282 -8.65 2.39 19.26
N SER A 283 -7.88 2.74 18.23
CA SER A 283 -6.50 3.20 18.39
C SER A 283 -6.05 4.02 17.18
N VAL A 284 -5.38 5.12 17.43
CA VAL A 284 -4.87 6.05 16.42
C VAL A 284 -3.45 6.45 16.78
N VAL A 285 -2.52 6.34 15.84
CA VAL A 285 -1.14 6.84 15.96
C VAL A 285 -0.83 7.73 14.77
N ASP A 286 -0.71 9.03 15.00
CA ASP A 286 -0.41 10.02 13.96
C ASP A 286 1.07 10.41 14.03
N ARG A 287 1.81 10.13 12.97
CA ARG A 287 3.25 10.35 12.84
C ARG A 287 3.55 11.35 11.72
N PRO A 288 3.57 12.65 12.00
CA PRO A 288 3.85 13.68 11.01
C PRO A 288 5.26 13.53 10.44
N GLY A 289 5.41 13.65 9.12
CA GLY A 289 6.71 13.60 8.45
C GLY A 289 7.52 12.32 8.69
N ALA A 290 6.85 11.19 8.90
CA ALA A 290 7.46 9.91 9.26
C ALA A 290 8.39 9.34 8.18
N LEU A 291 8.13 9.68 6.90
CA LEU A 291 8.88 9.18 5.75
C LEU A 291 9.78 10.25 5.14
N SER A 292 10.87 9.83 4.53
CA SER A 292 11.68 10.67 3.63
C SER A 292 11.08 10.76 2.23
N LEU A 293 10.19 9.84 1.86
CA LEU A 293 9.53 9.83 0.57
C LEU A 293 8.42 10.88 0.47
N ARG A 294 8.31 11.48 -0.71
CA ARG A 294 7.23 12.40 -1.11
C ARG A 294 6.72 11.95 -2.46
N TRP A 295 5.42 12.12 -2.69
CA TRP A 295 4.82 11.73 -3.95
C TRP A 295 4.02 12.88 -4.55
N ARG A 296 4.04 12.95 -5.88
CA ARG A 296 3.23 13.87 -6.66
C ARG A 296 2.28 13.08 -7.55
N SER A 297 1.04 13.52 -7.68
CA SER A 297 0.11 12.93 -8.63
C SER A 297 0.68 13.05 -10.05
N ALA A 298 0.58 11.98 -10.84
CA ALA A 298 0.94 12.01 -12.25
C ALA A 298 0.07 13.01 -13.06
N ASP A 299 -1.14 13.32 -12.55
CA ASP A 299 -2.01 14.34 -13.14
C ASP A 299 -1.57 15.78 -12.86
N SER A 300 -0.57 15.97 -12.00
CA SER A 300 0.05 17.28 -11.72
C SER A 300 1.09 17.73 -12.75
N TRP A 301 1.17 17.06 -13.89
CA TRP A 301 2.07 17.45 -14.96
C TRP A 301 1.70 18.81 -15.53
N LEU A 302 2.66 19.74 -15.48
CA LEU A 302 2.52 21.01 -16.15
C LEU A 302 2.67 20.79 -17.65
N ARG A 303 1.66 21.15 -18.42
CA ARG A 303 1.78 21.15 -19.90
C ARG A 303 2.64 22.32 -20.34
N LEU A 304 3.78 21.98 -20.94
CA LEU A 304 4.68 22.96 -21.55
C LEU A 304 4.56 22.86 -23.08
N LYS A 305 4.79 23.99 -23.74
CA LYS A 305 4.99 24.06 -25.18
C LYS A 305 6.45 24.34 -25.43
N ILE A 306 7.03 23.69 -26.44
CA ILE A 306 8.31 24.12 -27.00
C ILE A 306 8.03 25.41 -27.78
N VAL A 307 8.59 26.52 -27.31
CA VAL A 307 8.44 27.84 -27.94
C VAL A 307 9.62 28.17 -28.83
N ASP A 308 10.78 27.56 -28.57
CA ASP A 308 11.99 27.73 -29.38
C ASP A 308 12.86 26.49 -29.28
N LYS A 309 13.68 26.29 -30.32
CA LYS A 309 14.58 25.17 -30.47
C LYS A 309 15.90 25.63 -31.10
N VAL A 310 16.95 25.67 -30.30
CA VAL A 310 18.26 26.18 -30.71
C VAL A 310 19.26 25.01 -30.82
N PRO A 311 19.76 24.66 -32.04
CA PRO A 311 20.85 23.74 -32.18
C PRO A 311 22.13 24.37 -31.63
N GLU A 312 22.71 23.81 -30.59
CA GLU A 312 23.96 24.28 -29.97
C GLU A 312 25.20 23.63 -30.64
N SER A 313 25.05 22.39 -31.08
CA SER A 313 26.07 21.63 -31.80
C SER A 313 25.43 20.47 -32.56
N ALA A 314 26.24 19.66 -33.27
CA ALA A 314 25.77 18.52 -34.04
C ALA A 314 25.00 17.48 -33.22
N GLY A 315 25.19 17.42 -31.90
CA GLY A 315 24.52 16.47 -31.00
C GLY A 315 23.76 17.10 -29.82
N ILE A 316 23.73 18.43 -29.75
CA ILE A 316 23.08 19.14 -28.60
C ILE A 316 22.06 20.16 -29.12
N THR A 317 20.88 20.11 -28.62
CA THR A 317 19.79 21.06 -28.92
C THR A 317 19.18 21.57 -27.64
N SER A 318 19.10 22.90 -27.47
CA SER A 318 18.39 23.56 -26.41
C SER A 318 16.92 23.74 -26.77
N PHE A 319 16.04 23.37 -25.86
CA PHE A 319 14.59 23.56 -25.98
C PHE A 319 14.13 24.64 -25.00
N HIS A 320 13.56 25.71 -25.50
CA HIS A 320 12.90 26.71 -24.67
C HIS A 320 11.45 26.32 -24.46
N LEU A 321 11.04 26.22 -23.20
CA LEU A 321 9.73 25.73 -22.81
C LEU A 321 8.93 26.86 -22.15
N ALA A 322 7.67 26.98 -22.48
CA ALA A 322 6.74 27.87 -21.82
C ALA A 322 5.48 27.10 -21.37
N PRO A 323 4.81 27.50 -20.27
CA PRO A 323 3.56 26.90 -19.85
C PRO A 323 2.50 27.01 -20.95
N ALA A 324 1.76 25.93 -21.19
CA ALA A 324 0.64 25.95 -22.14
C ALA A 324 -0.51 26.82 -21.59
N LYS A 325 -0.65 26.95 -20.28
CA LYS A 325 -1.59 27.84 -19.56
C LYS A 325 -0.98 28.23 -18.21
N GLY A 326 -1.22 29.46 -17.75
CA GLY A 326 -0.75 29.95 -16.44
C GLY A 326 0.73 30.33 -16.41
N SER A 327 1.33 30.34 -15.24
CA SER A 327 2.74 30.66 -14.98
C SER A 327 3.50 29.43 -14.47
N LEU A 328 4.83 29.42 -14.65
CA LEU A 328 5.69 28.41 -14.01
C LEU A 328 5.65 28.56 -12.48
N PRO A 329 5.52 27.48 -11.71
CA PRO A 329 5.65 27.54 -10.27
C PRO A 329 7.12 27.68 -9.90
N GLY A 330 7.49 28.76 -9.18
CA GLY A 330 8.79 28.92 -8.53
C GLY A 330 10.01 29.04 -9.43
N GLY A 331 11.14 29.47 -8.86
CA GLY A 331 12.45 29.51 -9.53
C GLY A 331 13.11 28.13 -9.59
N PHE A 332 14.07 27.97 -10.50
CA PHE A 332 14.93 26.79 -10.57
C PHE A 332 16.13 26.93 -9.64
N GLU A 333 16.52 25.84 -9.00
CA GLU A 333 17.78 25.73 -8.29
C GLU A 333 18.82 24.99 -9.17
N ALA A 334 20.08 25.40 -9.08
CA ALA A 334 21.16 24.73 -9.82
C ALA A 334 21.24 23.23 -9.44
N GLY A 335 21.28 22.35 -10.44
CA GLY A 335 21.30 20.89 -10.24
C GLY A 335 19.92 20.25 -10.11
N GLN A 336 18.84 20.99 -10.23
CA GLN A 336 17.48 20.45 -10.22
C GLN A 336 17.18 19.72 -11.54
N HIS A 337 16.67 18.49 -11.43
CA HIS A 337 16.21 17.69 -12.58
C HIS A 337 14.71 17.93 -12.83
N LEU A 338 14.37 18.21 -14.08
CA LEU A 338 12.99 18.31 -14.53
C LEU A 338 12.63 17.02 -15.31
N PRO A 339 11.80 16.12 -14.79
CA PRO A 339 11.33 14.99 -15.58
C PRO A 339 10.40 15.52 -16.69
N VAL A 340 10.69 15.16 -17.93
CA VAL A 340 9.93 15.60 -19.12
C VAL A 340 9.28 14.39 -19.76
N ARG A 341 7.97 14.46 -20.02
CA ARG A 341 7.23 13.47 -20.81
C ARG A 341 6.89 14.08 -22.17
N LEU A 342 7.40 13.48 -23.24
CA LEU A 342 7.05 13.89 -24.60
C LEU A 342 5.78 13.13 -25.05
N ASN A 343 4.78 13.88 -25.53
CA ASN A 343 3.60 13.32 -26.16
C ASN A 343 3.77 13.52 -27.68
N ILE A 344 4.17 12.48 -28.40
CA ILE A 344 4.35 12.52 -29.84
C ILE A 344 3.03 12.05 -30.47
N PRO A 345 2.30 12.90 -31.23
CA PRO A 345 1.08 12.49 -31.92
C PRO A 345 1.35 11.29 -32.83
N GLY A 346 0.57 10.22 -32.70
CA GLY A 346 0.68 9.01 -33.54
C GLY A 346 1.55 7.90 -32.97
N HIS A 347 2.17 8.07 -31.79
CA HIS A 347 2.85 7.00 -31.07
C HIS A 347 2.12 6.73 -29.75
N ALA A 348 1.74 5.46 -29.52
CA ALA A 348 1.21 5.04 -28.22
C ALA A 348 2.29 5.27 -27.16
N ALA A 349 1.90 5.84 -26.02
CA ALA A 349 2.80 6.00 -24.88
C ALA A 349 3.28 4.62 -24.42
N GLY A 350 4.60 4.36 -24.58
CA GLY A 350 5.27 3.18 -24.06
C GLY A 350 5.44 3.27 -22.54
#